data_b2b253472064e2fe68d736c08ca9cdbd
#
_entry.id   b2b253472064e2fe68d736c08ca9cdbd
#
_cell.length_a   1.000
_cell.length_b   1.000
_cell.length_c   1.000
_cell.angle_alpha   90.00
_cell.angle_beta   90.00
_cell.angle_gamma   90.00
#
_symmetry.space_group_name_H-M   'P 1'
#
loop_
_entity.id
_entity.type
_entity.pdbx_description
1 polymer ?
#
loop_
_entity_poly.entity_id
_entity_poly.type
_entity_poly.pdbx_seq_one_letter_code
_entity_poly.pdbx_strand_id
1 'polypeptide(L)'
;MISLQNFLLSKEKLENRICIAPMCQYSANNGNPSNWHYFHLKKLMQAGSGLLIIESTAISKEGMISKKDLSLRNEKNFKEFKSLFNYLKKISNTKIGIQ
;
A
#
# COMPACT_ATOMS: atom_id res chain seq x y z
N MET A 1 -13.72 -9.64 21.04
CA MET A 1 -13.39 -10.39 19.81
C MET A 1 -11.90 -10.23 19.52
N ILE A 2 -11.21 -11.33 19.31
CA ILE A 2 -9.73 -11.35 19.11
C ILE A 2 -9.30 -10.49 17.93
N SER A 3 -10.06 -10.50 16.82
CA SER A 3 -9.72 -9.74 15.61
C SER A 3 -9.64 -8.22 15.84
N LEU A 4 -10.32 -7.71 16.87
CA LEU A 4 -10.31 -6.29 17.19
C LEU A 4 -9.29 -5.91 18.25
N GLN A 5 -8.55 -6.87 18.79
CA GLN A 5 -7.47 -6.62 19.74
C GLN A 5 -6.23 -6.14 19.03
N ASN A 6 -5.42 -5.35 19.73
CA ASN A 6 -4.12 -4.93 19.23
C ASN A 6 -3.21 -6.14 18.92
N PHE A 7 -2.33 -5.95 17.97
CA PHE A 7 -1.30 -6.95 17.64
C PHE A 7 0.04 -6.25 17.45
N LEU A 8 1.09 -6.81 18.04
CA LEU A 8 2.43 -6.29 17.90
C LEU A 8 3.15 -7.06 16.79
N LEU A 9 3.37 -6.40 15.65
CA LEU A 9 4.12 -6.93 14.52
C LEU A 9 5.54 -6.36 14.59
N SER A 10 6.49 -7.14 15.13
CA SER A 10 7.81 -6.63 15.46
C SER A 10 7.70 -5.41 16.39
N LYS A 11 8.15 -4.25 15.97
CA LYS A 11 8.05 -3.00 16.74
C LYS A 11 6.81 -2.19 16.42
N GLU A 12 6.02 -2.62 15.43
CA GLU A 12 4.84 -1.90 14.99
C GLU A 12 3.59 -2.42 15.69
N LYS A 13 2.86 -1.52 16.32
CA LYS A 13 1.59 -1.86 16.95
C LYS A 13 0.45 -1.68 15.96
N LEU A 14 -0.22 -2.77 15.63
CA LEU A 14 -1.44 -2.74 14.85
C LEU A 14 -2.64 -2.56 15.77
N GLU A 15 -3.55 -1.66 15.42
CA GLU A 15 -4.71 -1.38 16.26
C GLU A 15 -5.71 -2.54 16.33
N ASN A 16 -5.68 -3.40 15.32
CA ASN A 16 -6.48 -4.63 15.29
C ASN A 16 -5.78 -5.66 14.39
N ARG A 17 -6.34 -6.86 14.32
CA ARG A 17 -5.75 -7.99 13.59
C ARG A 17 -6.34 -8.21 12.22
N ILE A 18 -7.05 -7.22 11.70
CA ILE A 18 -7.62 -7.27 10.36
C ILE A 18 -6.58 -6.73 9.38
N CYS A 19 -6.24 -7.51 8.38
CA CYS A 19 -5.27 -7.15 7.35
C CYS A 19 -5.95 -7.17 5.99
N ILE A 20 -5.81 -6.08 5.23
CA ILE A 20 -6.26 -6.04 3.85
C ILE A 20 -5.16 -6.59 2.97
N ALA A 21 -5.46 -7.68 2.25
CA ALA A 21 -4.51 -8.37 1.40
C ALA A 21 -4.14 -7.54 0.17
N PRO A 22 -2.92 -7.73 -0.39
CA PRO A 22 -2.54 -7.04 -1.62
C PRO A 22 -3.37 -7.51 -2.81
N MET A 23 -3.83 -6.57 -3.62
CA MET A 23 -4.65 -6.85 -4.81
C MET A 23 -4.22 -5.94 -5.95
N CYS A 24 -3.64 -6.51 -7.00
CA CYS A 24 -3.16 -5.77 -8.16
C CYS A 24 -4.28 -4.98 -8.82
N GLN A 25 -4.05 -3.69 -9.06
CA GLN A 25 -5.02 -2.79 -9.68
C GLN A 25 -4.76 -2.57 -11.17
N TYR A 26 -3.57 -2.90 -11.65
CA TYR A 26 -3.17 -2.74 -13.05
C TYR A 26 -3.42 -1.31 -13.57
N SER A 27 -3.13 -0.31 -12.74
CA SER A 27 -3.48 1.10 -13.01
C SER A 27 -2.30 2.05 -12.85
N ALA A 28 -1.08 1.54 -12.78
CA ALA A 28 0.12 2.37 -12.67
C ALA A 28 0.54 2.97 -14.02
N ASN A 29 1.24 4.09 -13.96
CA ASN A 29 1.84 4.74 -15.13
C ASN A 29 3.35 4.66 -15.02
N ASN A 30 3.99 3.83 -15.84
CA ASN A 30 5.45 3.61 -15.78
C ASN A 30 5.94 3.26 -14.36
N GLY A 31 5.17 2.45 -13.67
CA GLY A 31 5.45 2.02 -12.30
C GLY A 31 5.02 3.02 -11.22
N ASN A 32 4.56 4.21 -11.59
CA ASN A 32 4.14 5.23 -10.64
C ASN A 32 2.67 5.04 -10.23
N PRO A 33 2.33 5.31 -8.97
CA PRO A 33 0.94 5.38 -8.57
C PRO A 33 0.18 6.42 -9.41
N SER A 34 -1.04 6.09 -9.76
CA SER A 34 -1.96 6.97 -10.49
C SER A 34 -3.03 7.53 -9.56
N ASN A 35 -3.90 8.37 -10.10
CA ASN A 35 -5.07 8.87 -9.35
C ASN A 35 -5.95 7.74 -8.83
N TRP A 36 -6.01 6.60 -9.54
CA TRP A 36 -6.74 5.43 -9.07
C TRP A 36 -6.21 4.92 -7.73
N HIS A 37 -4.89 4.88 -7.57
CA HIS A 37 -4.27 4.43 -6.31
C HIS A 37 -4.62 5.36 -5.15
N TYR A 38 -4.58 6.67 -5.36
CA TYR A 38 -4.99 7.63 -4.33
C TYR A 38 -6.44 7.42 -3.91
N PHE A 39 -7.33 7.27 -4.87
CA PHE A 39 -8.75 7.05 -4.61
C PHE A 39 -9.02 5.71 -3.93
N HIS A 40 -8.47 4.64 -4.48
CA HIS A 40 -8.69 3.27 -4.02
C HIS A 40 -8.10 3.05 -2.62
N LEU A 41 -6.84 3.42 -2.43
CA LEU A 41 -6.16 3.21 -1.16
C LEU A 41 -6.70 4.11 -0.06
N LYS A 42 -7.16 5.32 -0.39
CA LYS A 42 -7.85 6.16 0.58
C LYS A 42 -9.06 5.44 1.18
N LYS A 43 -9.88 4.83 0.35
CA LYS A 43 -11.04 4.09 0.84
C LYS A 43 -10.64 2.94 1.74
N LEU A 44 -9.59 2.21 1.38
CA LEU A 44 -9.09 1.10 2.18
C LEU A 44 -8.51 1.58 3.52
N MET A 45 -7.81 2.72 3.53
CA MET A 45 -7.33 3.33 4.78
C MET A 45 -8.47 3.72 5.69
N GLN A 46 -9.58 4.18 5.14
CA GLN A 46 -10.78 4.58 5.90
C GLN A 46 -11.56 3.38 6.45
N ALA A 47 -11.29 2.18 5.96
CA ALA A 47 -11.99 0.98 6.40
C ALA A 47 -11.63 0.54 7.82
N GLY A 48 -10.53 1.03 8.39
CA GLY A 48 -10.19 0.79 9.79
C GLY A 48 -9.43 -0.50 10.06
N SER A 49 -8.82 -1.14 9.07
CA SER A 49 -7.98 -2.31 9.30
C SER A 49 -6.70 -1.93 10.05
N GLY A 50 -6.10 -2.90 10.75
CA GLY A 50 -4.81 -2.70 11.41
C GLY A 50 -3.66 -2.56 10.41
N LEU A 51 -3.73 -3.30 9.30
CA LEU A 51 -2.69 -3.32 8.27
C LEU A 51 -3.32 -3.35 6.88
N LEU A 52 -2.78 -2.54 5.99
CA LEU A 52 -3.09 -2.56 4.56
C LEU A 52 -1.82 -2.89 3.80
N ILE A 53 -1.85 -3.95 2.98
CA ILE A 53 -0.71 -4.32 2.14
C ILE A 53 -1.00 -3.87 0.71
N ILE A 54 -0.13 -3.01 0.19
CA ILE A 54 -0.23 -2.50 -1.17
C ILE A 54 0.12 -3.62 -2.15
N GLU A 55 -0.49 -3.57 -3.32
CA GLU A 55 -0.35 -4.53 -4.41
C GLU A 55 1.10 -4.82 -4.76
N SER A 56 1.31 -5.94 -5.47
CA SER A 56 2.61 -6.36 -5.98
C SER A 56 3.33 -5.21 -6.66
N THR A 57 4.54 -4.90 -6.18
CA THR A 57 5.35 -3.77 -6.62
C THR A 57 6.71 -4.28 -7.05
N ALA A 58 7.02 -4.13 -8.33
CA ALA A 58 8.26 -4.67 -8.90
C ALA A 58 9.47 -3.82 -8.50
N ILE A 59 10.61 -4.48 -8.30
CA ILE A 59 11.88 -3.80 -8.03
C ILE A 59 12.75 -3.70 -9.29
N SER A 60 12.31 -4.33 -10.38
CA SER A 60 12.98 -4.29 -11.68
C SER A 60 11.95 -4.35 -12.79
N LYS A 61 12.33 -3.95 -14.00
CA LYS A 61 11.45 -4.05 -15.16
C LYS A 61 11.06 -5.49 -15.45
N GLU A 62 11.99 -6.40 -15.30
CA GLU A 62 11.78 -7.84 -15.52
C GLU A 62 10.83 -8.45 -14.50
N GLY A 63 10.75 -7.89 -13.31
CA GLY A 63 9.86 -8.37 -12.24
C GLY A 63 8.41 -7.92 -12.39
N MET A 64 8.10 -7.05 -13.35
CA MET A 64 6.73 -6.59 -13.57
C MET A 64 5.89 -7.68 -14.21
N ILE A 65 4.70 -7.92 -13.63
CA ILE A 65 3.71 -8.86 -14.21
C ILE A 65 3.09 -8.24 -15.45
N SER A 66 2.82 -6.94 -15.41
CA SER A 66 2.27 -6.18 -16.53
C SER A 66 2.90 -4.80 -16.60
N LYS A 67 2.71 -4.12 -17.73
CA LYS A 67 3.17 -2.73 -17.90
C LYS A 67 2.47 -1.74 -16.99
N LYS A 68 1.39 -2.13 -16.35
CA LYS A 68 0.59 -1.30 -15.46
C LYS A 68 0.79 -1.64 -13.98
N ASP A 69 1.83 -2.39 -13.67
CA ASP A 69 2.19 -2.68 -12.28
C ASP A 69 2.89 -1.48 -11.65
N LEU A 70 2.71 -1.36 -10.33
CA LEU A 70 3.54 -0.47 -9.53
C LEU A 70 4.98 -0.97 -9.53
N SER A 71 5.93 -0.07 -9.44
CA SER A 71 7.34 -0.45 -9.27
C SER A 71 8.11 0.56 -8.42
N LEU A 72 9.21 0.08 -7.84
CA LEU A 72 10.19 0.88 -7.11
C LEU A 72 11.57 0.69 -7.77
N ARG A 73 11.63 0.80 -9.09
CA ARG A 73 12.84 0.52 -9.87
C ARG A 73 13.70 1.75 -10.15
N ASN A 74 13.20 2.95 -9.87
CA ASN A 74 13.94 4.19 -10.12
C ASN A 74 13.54 5.29 -9.15
N GLU A 75 14.29 6.40 -9.18
CA GLU A 75 14.10 7.56 -8.31
C GLU A 75 12.70 8.16 -8.43
N LYS A 76 12.17 8.25 -9.63
CA LYS A 76 10.83 8.83 -9.84
C LYS A 76 9.76 7.98 -9.18
N ASN A 77 9.84 6.66 -9.34
CA ASN A 77 8.91 5.75 -8.66
C ASN A 77 8.98 5.95 -7.15
N PHE A 78 10.18 6.05 -6.59
CA PHE A 78 10.37 6.24 -5.16
C PHE A 78 9.71 7.54 -4.67
N LYS A 79 9.91 8.65 -5.38
CA LYS A 79 9.30 9.94 -5.03
C LYS A 79 7.78 9.88 -5.07
N GLU A 80 7.23 9.25 -6.10
CA GLU A 80 5.78 9.13 -6.25
C GLU A 80 5.17 8.25 -5.15
N PHE A 81 5.84 7.17 -4.78
CA PHE A 81 5.42 6.34 -3.64
C PHE A 81 5.47 7.12 -2.33
N LYS A 82 6.53 7.89 -2.12
CA LYS A 82 6.67 8.70 -0.91
C LYS A 82 5.53 9.70 -0.78
N SER A 83 5.14 10.35 -1.88
CA SER A 83 4.00 11.26 -1.91
C SER A 83 2.70 10.54 -1.57
N LEU A 84 2.48 9.36 -2.14
CA LEU A 84 1.32 8.54 -1.85
C LEU A 84 1.26 8.16 -0.36
N PHE A 85 2.37 7.69 0.20
CA PHE A 85 2.41 7.30 1.61
C PHE A 85 2.16 8.47 2.55
N ASN A 86 2.74 9.63 2.26
CA ASN A 86 2.50 10.83 3.05
C ASN A 86 1.01 11.22 3.04
N TYR A 87 0.35 11.07 1.90
CA TYR A 87 -1.07 11.28 1.78
C TYR A 87 -1.87 10.27 2.62
N LEU A 88 -1.57 8.99 2.47
CA LEU A 88 -2.30 7.91 3.16
C LEU A 88 -2.15 7.98 4.68
N LYS A 89 -0.98 8.30 5.18
CA LYS A 89 -0.71 8.40 6.62
C LYS A 89 -1.54 9.45 7.32
N LYS A 90 -2.04 10.44 6.59
CA LYS A 90 -2.91 11.49 7.14
C LYS A 90 -4.36 11.05 7.28
N ILE A 91 -4.74 9.92 6.68
CA ILE A 91 -6.13 9.46 6.63
C ILE A 91 -6.49 8.65 7.86
N SER A 92 -5.61 7.73 8.28
CA SER A 92 -5.88 6.86 9.43
C SER A 92 -4.58 6.31 10.02
N ASN A 93 -4.70 5.59 11.13
CA ASN A 93 -3.58 4.92 11.81
C ASN A 93 -3.30 3.52 11.27
N THR A 94 -3.99 3.09 10.21
CA THR A 94 -3.72 1.82 9.55
C THR A 94 -2.26 1.78 9.11
N LYS A 95 -1.55 0.73 9.48
CA LYS A 95 -0.17 0.54 9.03
C LYS A 95 -0.16 0.07 7.59
N ILE A 96 0.90 0.41 6.86
CA ILE A 96 1.00 0.13 5.43
C ILE A 96 2.20 -0.78 5.16
N GLY A 97 1.95 -1.88 4.44
CA GLY A 97 2.99 -2.74 3.90
C GLY A 97 2.95 -2.72 2.37
N ILE A 98 3.99 -3.24 1.74
CA ILE A 98 4.10 -3.39 0.28
C ILE A 98 4.48 -4.84 -0.02
N GLN A 99 3.77 -5.44 -0.98
CA GLN A 99 4.15 -6.76 -1.50
C GLN A 99 5.25 -6.65 -2.56
#